data_c1ffd325f529aa7c54bb6a693c286023
#
_entry.id   c1ffd325f529aa7c54bb6a693c286023
#
_cell.length_a   1.000
_cell.length_b   1.000
_cell.length_c   1.000
_cell.angle_alpha   90.00
_cell.angle_beta   90.00
_cell.angle_gamma   90.00
#
_symmetry.space_group_name_H-M   'P 1'
#
loop_
_entity.id
_entity.type
_entity.pdbx_description
1 polymer ?
#
loop_
_entity_poly.entity_id
_entity_poly.type
_entity_poly.pdbx_seq_one_letter_code
_entity_poly.pdbx_strand_id
1 'polypeptide(L)'
;MYKYTVIECILGGYDLVREVKNASQDVHYLMITDSKKLKSKTWDVHHVSEYPCLANIGDAIGVLNYIRYHTFEFADTEVSIYMDASMLINKPLTKLYEDFVNSKSDIGISIHPYRTNVYEELHAWQSARGLSAEEVASQRKLFSKTSFNKLVLFQSGLIIRRNVKVVNIIDDMTWALLRLTGVTSYTARVDQTILTYVLATYFSGVKFLLFTQHLIQSSYITWFKHGSNQPILIDKRYYIRPSVFGVYVNPYMIEETESPKNKII
;
A
#
# COMPACT_ATOMS: atom_id res chain seq x y z
N MET A 1 -1.11 -21.83 -14.45
CA MET A 1 -0.33 -21.16 -13.36
C MET A 1 -0.47 -19.67 -13.54
N TYR A 2 -0.83 -18.95 -12.47
CA TYR A 2 -0.99 -17.50 -12.52
C TYR A 2 0.38 -16.80 -12.59
N LYS A 3 0.43 -15.64 -13.27
CA LYS A 3 1.64 -14.80 -13.36
C LYS A 3 1.92 -14.06 -12.05
N TYR A 4 0.85 -13.56 -11.42
CA TYR A 4 0.91 -12.86 -10.14
C TYR A 4 -0.45 -12.94 -9.44
N THR A 5 -0.46 -12.69 -8.14
CA THR A 5 -1.68 -12.60 -7.32
C THR A 5 -1.94 -11.16 -6.92
N VAL A 6 -3.17 -10.69 -7.09
CA VAL A 6 -3.67 -9.44 -6.50
C VAL A 6 -4.47 -9.80 -5.26
N ILE A 7 -4.13 -9.16 -4.13
CA ILE A 7 -4.77 -9.43 -2.84
C ILE A 7 -5.47 -8.18 -2.35
N GLU A 8 -6.76 -8.30 -2.06
CA GLU A 8 -7.57 -7.32 -1.33
C GLU A 8 -8.10 -7.90 -0.03
N CYS A 9 -8.40 -7.03 0.93
CA CYS A 9 -8.96 -7.42 2.20
C CYS A 9 -10.13 -6.52 2.60
N ILE A 10 -11.30 -7.13 2.93
CA ILE A 10 -12.47 -6.41 3.44
C ILE A 10 -12.86 -7.02 4.79
N LEU A 11 -12.61 -6.29 5.87
CA LEU A 11 -12.91 -6.70 7.24
C LEU A 11 -13.84 -5.70 7.92
N GLY A 12 -14.72 -6.21 8.81
CA GLY A 12 -15.65 -5.39 9.55
C GLY A 12 -16.65 -4.62 8.68
N GLY A 13 -16.85 -5.02 7.43
CA GLY A 13 -17.71 -4.31 6.48
C GLY A 13 -17.23 -2.88 6.16
N TYR A 14 -15.94 -2.60 6.34
CA TYR A 14 -15.38 -1.26 6.21
C TYR A 14 -15.36 -0.73 4.77
N ASP A 15 -15.36 -1.63 3.78
CA ASP A 15 -15.33 -1.25 2.36
C ASP A 15 -16.32 -2.05 1.52
N LEU A 16 -16.50 -1.65 0.28
CA LEU A 16 -17.40 -2.28 -0.68
C LEU A 16 -16.61 -3.23 -1.59
N VAL A 17 -17.23 -4.34 -1.98
CA VAL A 17 -16.67 -5.20 -3.03
C VAL A 17 -16.69 -4.44 -4.34
N ARG A 18 -15.53 -4.33 -4.98
CA ARG A 18 -15.37 -3.75 -6.32
C ARG A 18 -14.91 -4.82 -7.29
N GLU A 19 -15.80 -5.19 -8.19
CA GLU A 19 -15.48 -6.21 -9.20
C GLU A 19 -14.41 -5.70 -10.15
N VAL A 20 -13.41 -6.54 -10.42
CA VAL A 20 -12.33 -6.22 -11.37
C VAL A 20 -12.91 -6.08 -12.78
N LYS A 21 -12.67 -4.95 -13.42
CA LYS A 21 -13.06 -4.77 -14.82
C LYS A 21 -12.05 -5.43 -15.74
N ASN A 22 -12.54 -6.20 -16.72
CA ASN A 22 -11.70 -6.92 -17.66
C ASN A 22 -10.67 -7.83 -16.98
N ALA A 23 -11.11 -8.63 -15.99
CA ALA A 23 -10.24 -9.55 -15.27
C ALA A 23 -9.49 -10.48 -16.23
N SER A 24 -8.18 -10.62 -16.02
CA SER A 24 -7.32 -11.52 -16.79
C SER A 24 -7.33 -12.92 -16.20
N GLN A 25 -7.36 -13.95 -17.03
CA GLN A 25 -7.28 -15.35 -16.59
C GLN A 25 -5.88 -15.74 -16.09
N ASP A 26 -4.87 -14.96 -16.44
CA ASP A 26 -3.48 -15.16 -16.00
C ASP A 26 -3.20 -14.59 -14.61
N VAL A 27 -4.18 -13.97 -13.96
CA VAL A 27 -4.05 -13.30 -12.68
C VAL A 27 -4.96 -13.94 -11.66
N HIS A 28 -4.43 -14.25 -10.49
CA HIS A 28 -5.22 -14.66 -9.35
C HIS A 28 -5.69 -13.42 -8.58
N TYR A 29 -6.99 -13.20 -8.51
CA TYR A 29 -7.60 -12.12 -7.73
C TYR A 29 -8.15 -12.72 -6.45
N LEU A 30 -7.43 -12.55 -5.36
CA LEU A 30 -7.76 -13.10 -4.04
C LEU A 30 -8.34 -12.01 -3.13
N MET A 31 -9.50 -12.26 -2.56
CA MET A 31 -10.13 -11.40 -1.56
C MET A 31 -10.27 -12.12 -0.23
N ILE A 32 -9.72 -11.55 0.84
CA ILE A 32 -9.83 -12.11 2.19
C ILE A 32 -10.82 -11.28 3.01
N THR A 33 -11.79 -11.94 3.67
CA THR A 33 -12.87 -11.27 4.39
C THR A 33 -13.28 -12.02 5.65
N ASP A 34 -13.83 -11.30 6.63
CA ASP A 34 -14.49 -11.85 7.81
C ASP A 34 -16.01 -12.09 7.59
N SER A 35 -16.52 -11.74 6.42
CA SER A 35 -17.94 -11.91 6.07
C SER A 35 -18.20 -13.22 5.32
N LYS A 36 -18.89 -14.17 5.96
CA LYS A 36 -19.34 -15.42 5.32
C LYS A 36 -20.36 -15.22 4.19
N LYS A 37 -20.92 -14.01 4.06
CA LYS A 37 -21.95 -13.68 3.05
C LYS A 37 -21.37 -12.96 1.84
N LEU A 38 -20.13 -12.48 1.90
CA LEU A 38 -19.51 -11.76 0.82
C LEU A 38 -19.28 -12.69 -0.37
N LYS A 39 -19.66 -12.22 -1.56
CA LYS A 39 -19.49 -12.93 -2.82
C LYS A 39 -18.97 -11.96 -3.87
N SER A 40 -18.23 -12.47 -4.82
CA SER A 40 -17.74 -11.74 -5.97
C SER A 40 -17.83 -12.59 -7.23
N LYS A 41 -17.84 -11.94 -8.40
CA LYS A 41 -17.77 -12.58 -9.71
C LYS A 41 -16.35 -12.72 -10.22
N THR A 42 -15.45 -11.86 -9.73
CA THR A 42 -14.07 -11.75 -10.23
C THR A 42 -13.03 -12.09 -9.18
N TRP A 43 -13.36 -11.97 -7.91
CA TRP A 43 -12.48 -12.32 -6.80
C TRP A 43 -12.74 -13.75 -6.33
N ASP A 44 -11.67 -14.49 -6.10
CA ASP A 44 -11.68 -15.72 -5.31
C ASP A 44 -11.78 -15.32 -3.83
N VAL A 45 -12.94 -15.55 -3.22
CA VAL A 45 -13.26 -15.02 -1.89
C VAL A 45 -13.00 -16.05 -0.82
N HIS A 46 -12.08 -15.75 0.08
CA HIS A 46 -11.71 -16.59 1.20
C HIS A 46 -12.08 -15.95 2.53
N HIS A 47 -12.52 -16.76 3.47
CA HIS A 47 -12.82 -16.32 4.82
C HIS A 47 -11.56 -16.36 5.70
N VAL A 48 -11.37 -15.36 6.58
CA VAL A 48 -10.20 -15.27 7.49
C VAL A 48 -9.95 -16.55 8.30
N SER A 49 -11.00 -17.32 8.61
CA SER A 49 -10.87 -18.59 9.36
C SER A 49 -10.19 -19.71 8.57
N GLU A 50 -10.00 -19.58 7.27
CA GLU A 50 -9.29 -20.53 6.43
C GLU A 50 -7.77 -20.43 6.62
N TYR A 51 -7.30 -19.35 7.24
CA TYR A 51 -5.89 -19.07 7.43
C TYR A 51 -5.49 -19.13 8.92
N PRO A 52 -4.86 -20.23 9.36
CA PRO A 52 -4.44 -20.41 10.77
C PRO A 52 -3.53 -19.29 11.30
N CYS A 53 -2.72 -18.67 10.43
CA CYS A 53 -1.85 -17.55 10.79
C CYS A 53 -2.62 -16.31 11.30
N LEU A 54 -3.89 -16.16 10.92
CA LEU A 54 -4.73 -15.03 11.32
C LEU A 54 -5.45 -15.26 12.66
N ALA A 55 -5.53 -16.50 13.16
CA ALA A 55 -6.39 -16.88 14.29
C ALA A 55 -6.07 -16.13 15.60
N ASN A 56 -4.83 -15.70 15.81
CA ASN A 56 -4.36 -15.11 17.08
C ASN A 56 -4.09 -13.60 16.99
N ILE A 57 -4.53 -12.93 15.93
CA ILE A 57 -4.20 -11.51 15.72
C ILE A 57 -5.14 -10.60 16.51
N GLY A 58 -6.35 -11.03 16.79
CA GLY A 58 -7.25 -10.43 17.79
C GLY A 58 -8.17 -9.32 17.27
N ASP A 59 -7.74 -8.49 16.32
CA ASP A 59 -8.56 -7.38 15.79
C ASP A 59 -8.46 -7.24 14.27
N ALA A 60 -9.49 -6.64 13.66
CA ALA A 60 -9.62 -6.54 12.21
C ALA A 60 -8.49 -5.70 11.56
N ILE A 61 -7.96 -4.69 12.26
CA ILE A 61 -6.86 -3.86 11.73
C ILE A 61 -5.56 -4.62 11.77
N GLY A 62 -5.31 -5.36 12.86
CA GLY A 62 -4.18 -6.26 12.96
C GLY A 62 -4.19 -7.29 11.84
N VAL A 63 -5.35 -7.94 11.61
CA VAL A 63 -5.53 -8.89 10.50
C VAL A 63 -5.28 -8.23 9.14
N LEU A 64 -5.83 -7.06 8.90
CA LEU A 64 -5.61 -6.30 7.66
C LEU A 64 -4.12 -6.01 7.43
N ASN A 65 -3.43 -5.52 8.45
CA ASN A 65 -2.01 -5.21 8.35
C ASN A 65 -1.15 -6.48 8.21
N TYR A 66 -1.54 -7.58 8.87
CA TYR A 66 -0.87 -8.86 8.68
C TYR A 66 -0.95 -9.31 7.22
N ILE A 67 -2.16 -9.34 6.64
CA ILE A 67 -2.36 -9.70 5.23
C ILE A 67 -1.57 -8.77 4.31
N ARG A 68 -1.57 -7.46 4.58
CA ARG A 68 -0.83 -6.47 3.80
C ARG A 68 0.67 -6.73 3.76
N TYR A 69 1.26 -7.16 4.88
CA TYR A 69 2.70 -7.34 5.00
C TYR A 69 3.18 -8.79 4.87
N HIS A 70 2.29 -9.77 4.79
CA HIS A 70 2.63 -11.20 4.62
C HIS A 70 1.92 -11.80 3.41
N THR A 71 1.90 -11.08 2.30
CA THR A 71 1.15 -11.48 1.09
C THR A 71 1.51 -12.87 0.60
N PHE A 72 2.73 -13.36 0.85
CA PHE A 72 3.20 -14.67 0.41
C PHE A 72 2.72 -15.84 1.29
N GLU A 73 2.07 -15.57 2.40
CA GLU A 73 1.32 -16.59 3.14
C GLU A 73 -0.05 -16.90 2.49
N PHE A 74 -0.48 -16.04 1.55
CA PHE A 74 -1.78 -16.11 0.89
C PHE A 74 -1.67 -16.31 -0.62
N ALA A 75 -0.50 -16.14 -1.21
CA ALA A 75 -0.27 -16.18 -2.65
C ALA A 75 0.81 -17.20 -3.03
N ASP A 76 0.49 -18.10 -3.97
CA ASP A 76 1.42 -19.10 -4.50
C ASP A 76 2.23 -18.59 -5.72
N THR A 77 2.31 -17.28 -5.91
CA THR A 77 3.01 -16.67 -7.04
C THR A 77 4.31 -15.98 -6.60
N GLU A 78 5.29 -15.88 -7.51
CA GLU A 78 6.56 -15.18 -7.23
C GLU A 78 6.36 -13.69 -6.93
N VAL A 79 5.32 -13.10 -7.50
CA VAL A 79 4.99 -11.68 -7.33
C VAL A 79 3.57 -11.56 -6.79
N SER A 80 3.41 -10.74 -5.76
CA SER A 80 2.11 -10.36 -5.21
C SER A 80 1.89 -8.86 -5.29
N ILE A 81 0.63 -8.45 -5.45
CA ILE A 81 0.19 -7.05 -5.43
C ILE A 81 -0.86 -6.94 -4.32
N TYR A 82 -0.51 -6.30 -3.20
CA TYR A 82 -1.51 -5.91 -2.22
C TYR A 82 -2.19 -4.61 -2.68
N MET A 83 -3.51 -4.57 -2.56
CA MET A 83 -4.29 -3.39 -2.89
C MET A 83 -5.40 -3.16 -1.85
N ASP A 84 -5.59 -1.92 -1.41
CA ASP A 84 -6.72 -1.57 -0.54
C ASP A 84 -8.05 -1.74 -1.30
N ALA A 85 -9.07 -2.31 -0.65
CA ALA A 85 -10.39 -2.53 -1.24
C ALA A 85 -11.14 -1.22 -1.62
N SER A 86 -10.61 -0.07 -1.21
CA SER A 86 -11.05 1.24 -1.71
C SER A 86 -10.62 1.53 -3.16
N MET A 87 -9.84 0.66 -3.79
CA MET A 87 -9.36 0.80 -5.15
C MET A 87 -10.11 -0.16 -6.09
N LEU A 88 -10.48 0.33 -7.28
CA LEU A 88 -11.10 -0.46 -8.34
C LEU A 88 -10.10 -0.67 -9.47
N ILE A 89 -9.88 -1.92 -9.85
CA ILE A 89 -9.10 -2.27 -11.03
C ILE A 89 -9.99 -2.08 -12.27
N ASN A 90 -9.67 -1.10 -13.10
CA ASN A 90 -10.37 -0.83 -14.35
C ASN A 90 -9.81 -1.63 -15.53
N LYS A 91 -8.51 -1.94 -15.51
CA LYS A 91 -7.79 -2.73 -16.52
C LYS A 91 -6.79 -3.65 -15.81
N PRO A 92 -6.45 -4.82 -16.38
CA PRO A 92 -5.45 -5.71 -15.81
C PRO A 92 -4.14 -4.98 -15.52
N LEU A 93 -3.55 -5.28 -14.37
CA LEU A 93 -2.29 -4.68 -13.93
C LEU A 93 -1.05 -5.35 -14.58
N THR A 94 -1.25 -6.05 -15.70
CA THR A 94 -0.20 -6.82 -16.39
C THR A 94 1.00 -5.94 -16.77
N LYS A 95 0.73 -4.73 -17.30
CA LYS A 95 1.83 -3.81 -17.64
C LYS A 95 2.62 -3.39 -16.40
N LEU A 96 1.95 -3.11 -15.30
CA LEU A 96 2.58 -2.77 -14.03
C LEU A 96 3.44 -3.93 -13.52
N TYR A 97 2.93 -5.15 -13.61
CA TYR A 97 3.68 -6.37 -13.29
C TYR A 97 4.91 -6.53 -14.18
N GLU A 98 4.76 -6.38 -15.49
CA GLU A 98 5.87 -6.49 -16.45
C GLU A 98 6.96 -5.44 -16.19
N ASP A 99 6.58 -4.19 -15.96
CA ASP A 99 7.50 -3.11 -15.60
C ASP A 99 8.24 -3.42 -14.30
N PHE A 100 7.54 -3.98 -13.29
CA PHE A 100 8.13 -4.40 -12.03
C PHE A 100 9.13 -5.54 -12.22
N VAL A 101 8.78 -6.56 -12.98
CA VAL A 101 9.67 -7.71 -13.26
C VAL A 101 10.90 -7.25 -14.06
N ASN A 102 10.70 -6.43 -15.09
CA ASN A 102 11.79 -5.93 -15.95
C ASN A 102 12.75 -4.99 -15.21
N SER A 103 12.26 -4.22 -14.25
CA SER A 103 13.11 -3.37 -13.40
C SER A 103 14.00 -4.14 -12.45
N LYS A 104 13.74 -5.45 -12.28
CA LYS A 104 14.41 -6.31 -11.28
C LYS A 104 14.29 -5.74 -9.85
N SER A 105 13.20 -5.03 -9.58
CA SER A 105 12.91 -4.47 -8.27
C SER A 105 12.40 -5.54 -7.31
N ASP A 106 12.64 -5.34 -6.03
CA ASP A 106 12.18 -6.21 -4.94
C ASP A 106 10.81 -5.76 -4.44
N ILE A 107 10.60 -4.43 -4.40
CA ILE A 107 9.35 -3.79 -3.96
C ILE A 107 8.95 -2.71 -4.97
N GLY A 108 7.67 -2.69 -5.34
CA GLY A 108 7.03 -1.60 -6.06
C GLY A 108 6.05 -0.88 -5.15
N ILE A 109 6.17 0.45 -5.03
CA ILE A 109 5.39 1.25 -4.09
C ILE A 109 5.15 2.65 -4.65
N SER A 110 4.04 3.28 -4.27
CA SER A 110 3.79 4.67 -4.62
C SER A 110 4.15 5.63 -3.50
N ILE A 111 4.46 6.86 -3.88
CA ILE A 111 4.57 7.98 -2.93
C ILE A 111 3.15 8.38 -2.51
N HIS A 112 2.99 8.80 -1.25
CA HIS A 112 1.69 9.23 -0.76
C HIS A 112 1.19 10.47 -1.54
N PRO A 113 -0.08 10.47 -2.03
CA PRO A 113 -0.56 11.49 -2.97
C PRO A 113 -0.76 12.89 -2.37
N TYR A 114 -0.88 13.00 -1.05
CA TYR A 114 -1.24 14.26 -0.38
C TYR A 114 -0.25 14.72 0.69
N ARG A 115 0.62 13.82 1.16
CA ARG A 115 1.53 14.07 2.27
C ARG A 115 2.95 13.78 1.85
N THR A 116 3.83 14.72 2.10
CA THR A 116 5.20 14.64 1.59
C THR A 116 6.12 13.91 2.54
N ASN A 117 5.78 13.84 3.81
CA ASN A 117 6.64 13.25 4.83
C ASN A 117 5.85 12.63 6.00
N VAL A 118 6.56 11.90 6.84
CA VAL A 118 6.02 11.19 8.00
C VAL A 118 5.35 12.12 9.02
N TYR A 119 5.87 13.33 9.22
CA TYR A 119 5.29 14.26 10.20
C TYR A 119 3.95 14.82 9.76
N GLU A 120 3.79 15.06 8.47
CA GLU A 120 2.49 15.47 7.91
C GLU A 120 1.45 14.36 8.08
N GLU A 121 1.87 13.09 7.94
CA GLU A 121 1.00 11.95 8.20
C GLU A 121 0.56 11.89 9.67
N LEU A 122 1.50 11.98 10.61
CA LEU A 122 1.20 11.98 12.04
C LEU A 122 0.28 13.15 12.43
N HIS A 123 0.50 14.33 11.86
CA HIS A 123 -0.34 15.50 12.14
C HIS A 123 -1.75 15.33 11.57
N ALA A 124 -1.87 14.78 10.37
CA ALA A 124 -3.17 14.50 9.78
C ALA A 124 -3.97 13.47 10.60
N TRP A 125 -3.32 12.48 11.19
CA TRP A 125 -3.97 11.51 12.07
C TRP A 125 -4.40 12.12 13.41
N GLN A 126 -3.57 12.97 13.99
CA GLN A 126 -3.93 13.72 15.20
C GLN A 126 -5.19 14.55 15.01
N SER A 127 -5.28 15.26 13.87
CA SER A 127 -6.43 16.15 13.60
C SER A 127 -7.67 15.40 13.11
N ALA A 128 -7.52 14.33 12.31
CA ALA A 128 -8.64 13.64 11.66
C ALA A 128 -9.21 12.45 12.45
N ARG A 129 -8.44 11.85 13.37
CA ARG A 129 -8.80 10.60 14.05
C ARG A 129 -8.54 10.59 15.55
N GLY A 130 -8.18 11.70 16.14
CA GLY A 130 -8.08 11.83 17.59
C GLY A 130 -6.91 11.07 18.20
N LEU A 131 -5.78 10.87 17.49
CA LEU A 131 -4.56 10.44 18.15
C LEU A 131 -4.24 11.38 19.30
N SER A 132 -3.99 10.84 20.47
CA SER A 132 -3.57 11.65 21.61
C SER A 132 -2.20 12.31 21.35
N ALA A 133 -1.95 13.40 22.02
CA ALA A 133 -0.64 14.05 21.97
C ALA A 133 0.50 13.12 22.40
N GLU A 134 0.23 12.18 23.32
CA GLU A 134 1.19 11.19 23.80
C GLU A 134 1.51 10.14 22.74
N GLU A 135 0.51 9.65 22.00
CA GLU A 135 0.71 8.70 20.89
C GLU A 135 1.55 9.35 19.79
N VAL A 136 1.25 10.59 19.44
CA VAL A 136 2.04 11.35 18.45
C VAL A 136 3.46 11.60 18.95
N ALA A 137 3.64 11.96 20.24
CA ALA A 137 4.97 12.19 20.81
C ALA A 137 5.80 10.89 20.88
N SER A 138 5.18 9.77 21.21
CA SER A 138 5.81 8.46 21.22
C SER A 138 6.34 8.07 19.82
N GLN A 139 5.52 8.27 18.81
CA GLN A 139 5.93 8.00 17.43
C GLN A 139 7.00 8.98 16.93
N ARG A 140 6.88 10.27 17.26
CA ARG A 140 7.96 11.24 16.97
C ARG A 140 9.27 10.84 17.61
N LYS A 141 9.25 10.29 18.82
CA LYS A 141 10.45 9.80 19.50
C LYS A 141 11.06 8.58 18.77
N LEU A 142 10.23 7.66 18.30
CA LEU A 142 10.69 6.54 17.48
C LEU A 142 11.43 7.03 16.23
N PHE A 143 10.92 8.08 15.61
CA PHE A 143 11.48 8.65 14.37
C PHE A 143 12.56 9.72 14.58
N SER A 144 12.78 10.20 15.82
CA SER A 144 13.69 11.35 16.09
C SER A 144 15.15 11.08 15.79
N LYS A 145 15.56 9.81 15.72
CA LYS A 145 16.94 9.41 15.43
C LYS A 145 17.33 9.46 13.94
N THR A 146 16.40 9.83 13.08
CA THR A 146 16.60 9.82 11.63
C THR A 146 16.13 11.14 11.03
N SER A 147 16.70 11.52 9.90
CA SER A 147 16.32 12.76 9.18
C SER A 147 14.94 12.66 8.54
N PHE A 148 13.94 12.22 9.29
CA PHE A 148 12.60 11.86 8.82
C PHE A 148 11.81 13.00 8.18
N ASN A 149 12.09 14.24 8.53
CA ASN A 149 11.50 15.41 7.88
C ASN A 149 11.85 15.52 6.39
N LYS A 150 12.82 14.72 5.92
CA LYS A 150 13.24 14.66 4.53
C LYS A 150 12.79 13.38 3.81
N LEU A 151 12.21 12.42 4.54
CA LEU A 151 11.79 11.16 3.95
C LEU A 151 10.43 11.30 3.29
N VAL A 152 10.37 10.88 2.04
CA VAL A 152 9.15 10.77 1.27
C VAL A 152 8.27 9.71 1.90
N LEU A 153 7.03 10.06 2.23
CA LEU A 153 6.06 9.11 2.75
C LEU A 153 5.58 8.16 1.65
N PHE A 154 5.71 6.88 1.88
CA PHE A 154 5.14 5.86 1.00
C PHE A 154 3.67 5.60 1.31
N GLN A 155 2.91 5.23 0.27
CA GLN A 155 1.51 4.86 0.40
C GLN A 155 1.40 3.34 0.45
N SER A 156 0.83 2.80 1.54
CA SER A 156 0.72 1.36 1.75
C SER A 156 -0.48 0.69 1.09
N GLY A 157 -1.37 1.46 0.49
CA GLY A 157 -2.59 0.94 -0.12
C GLY A 157 -2.40 0.24 -1.47
N LEU A 158 -1.22 0.36 -2.10
CA LEU A 158 -0.84 -0.37 -3.30
C LEU A 158 0.65 -0.70 -3.21
N ILE A 159 0.98 -1.98 -3.05
CA ILE A 159 2.36 -2.45 -2.93
C ILE A 159 2.54 -3.70 -3.78
N ILE A 160 3.58 -3.71 -4.62
CA ILE A 160 4.01 -4.91 -5.34
C ILE A 160 5.23 -5.48 -4.64
N ARG A 161 5.29 -6.78 -4.51
CA ARG A 161 6.38 -7.49 -3.85
C ARG A 161 6.84 -8.68 -4.67
N ARG A 162 8.15 -8.93 -4.64
CA ARG A 162 8.75 -10.17 -5.07
C ARG A 162 8.96 -11.08 -3.86
N ASN A 163 8.66 -12.36 -4.00
CA ASN A 163 8.90 -13.35 -2.94
C ASN A 163 10.40 -13.65 -2.82
N VAL A 164 11.10 -12.78 -2.13
CA VAL A 164 12.54 -12.92 -1.83
C VAL A 164 12.80 -12.64 -0.36
N LYS A 165 13.84 -13.28 0.18
CA LYS A 165 14.15 -13.24 1.62
C LYS A 165 14.20 -11.82 2.20
N VAL A 166 14.76 -10.86 1.46
CA VAL A 166 14.89 -9.47 1.96
C VAL A 166 13.52 -8.80 2.11
N VAL A 167 12.58 -9.08 1.22
CA VAL A 167 11.21 -8.53 1.29
C VAL A 167 10.49 -9.13 2.49
N ASN A 168 10.59 -10.45 2.71
CA ASN A 168 9.97 -11.09 3.86
C ASN A 168 10.51 -10.52 5.18
N ILE A 169 11.82 -10.25 5.28
CA ILE A 169 12.41 -9.60 6.47
C ILE A 169 11.85 -8.18 6.66
N ILE A 170 11.68 -7.41 5.60
CA ILE A 170 11.08 -6.07 5.66
C ILE A 170 9.64 -6.14 6.19
N ASP A 171 8.87 -7.07 5.65
CA ASP A 171 7.48 -7.27 6.03
C ASP A 171 7.35 -7.72 7.50
N ASP A 172 8.16 -8.70 7.94
CA ASP A 172 8.25 -9.14 9.34
C ASP A 172 8.63 -7.99 10.29
N MET A 173 9.62 -7.18 9.93
CA MET A 173 10.04 -6.03 10.74
C MET A 173 8.95 -4.96 10.80
N THR A 174 8.29 -4.68 9.68
CA THR A 174 7.20 -3.71 9.63
C THR A 174 6.06 -4.17 10.52
N TRP A 175 5.67 -5.43 10.41
CA TRP A 175 4.64 -6.03 11.26
C TRP A 175 5.02 -6.01 12.76
N ALA A 176 6.23 -6.43 13.09
CA ALA A 176 6.71 -6.43 14.47
C ALA A 176 6.68 -5.02 15.10
N LEU A 177 7.12 -4.00 14.37
CA LEU A 177 7.07 -2.62 14.83
C LEU A 177 5.63 -2.09 14.95
N LEU A 178 4.73 -2.45 14.04
CA LEU A 178 3.31 -2.14 14.16
C LEU A 178 2.73 -2.72 15.46
N ARG A 179 3.06 -3.96 15.79
CA ARG A 179 2.63 -4.61 17.04
C ARG A 179 3.20 -3.94 18.29
N LEU A 180 4.48 -3.59 18.26
CA LEU A 180 5.16 -2.94 19.38
C LEU A 180 4.66 -1.51 19.65
N THR A 181 4.22 -0.80 18.61
CA THR A 181 3.68 0.56 18.75
C THR A 181 2.23 0.59 19.22
N GLY A 182 1.63 -0.56 19.51
CA GLY A 182 0.26 -0.65 20.02
C GLY A 182 -0.80 -0.27 19.00
N VAL A 183 -0.49 -0.36 17.72
CA VAL A 183 -1.40 -0.05 16.60
C VAL A 183 -2.48 -1.12 16.46
N THR A 184 -3.19 -1.39 17.55
CA THR A 184 -4.29 -2.35 17.60
C THR A 184 -5.65 -1.67 17.55
N SER A 185 -5.69 -0.35 17.51
CA SER A 185 -6.95 0.40 17.49
C SER A 185 -7.15 1.12 16.16
N TYR A 186 -8.40 1.38 15.85
CA TYR A 186 -8.87 2.15 14.68
C TYR A 186 -8.18 3.53 14.52
N THR A 187 -7.54 4.00 15.59
CA THR A 187 -6.91 5.31 15.67
C THR A 187 -5.51 5.35 15.10
N ALA A 188 -4.82 4.22 15.00
CA ALA A 188 -3.39 4.21 14.75
C ALA A 188 -3.05 3.59 13.37
N ARG A 189 -3.54 4.16 12.29
CA ARG A 189 -3.11 3.81 10.92
C ARG A 189 -1.74 4.44 10.60
N VAL A 190 -0.75 4.04 11.35
CA VAL A 190 0.64 4.47 11.14
C VAL A 190 1.44 3.49 10.28
N ASP A 191 0.74 2.55 9.66
CA ASP A 191 1.35 1.53 8.82
C ASP A 191 2.25 2.11 7.73
N GLN A 192 1.82 3.18 7.05
CA GLN A 192 2.62 3.88 6.05
C GLN A 192 3.89 4.50 6.66
N THR A 193 3.76 5.07 7.85
CA THR A 193 4.86 5.69 8.58
C THR A 193 5.88 4.66 9.01
N ILE A 194 5.43 3.52 9.57
CA ILE A 194 6.30 2.42 10.01
C ILE A 194 6.99 1.78 8.79
N LEU A 195 6.26 1.49 7.70
CA LEU A 195 6.86 0.97 6.48
C LEU A 195 7.95 1.91 5.94
N THR A 196 7.63 3.22 5.86
CA THR A 196 8.61 4.24 5.44
C THR A 196 9.85 4.23 6.33
N TYR A 197 9.64 4.10 7.65
CA TYR A 197 10.73 4.01 8.63
C TYR A 197 11.61 2.79 8.39
N VAL A 198 11.02 1.62 8.30
CA VAL A 198 11.74 0.36 8.10
C VAL A 198 12.58 0.43 6.84
N LEU A 199 11.97 0.83 5.73
CA LEU A 199 12.64 0.92 4.43
C LEU A 199 13.83 1.90 4.46
N ALA A 200 13.65 3.08 5.04
CA ALA A 200 14.67 4.11 5.07
C ALA A 200 15.82 3.81 6.04
N THR A 201 15.54 3.12 7.14
CA THR A 201 16.52 2.93 8.21
C THR A 201 17.36 1.67 8.02
N TYR A 202 16.75 0.60 7.54
CA TYR A 202 17.39 -0.73 7.58
C TYR A 202 17.68 -1.31 6.20
N PHE A 203 17.08 -0.77 5.13
CA PHE A 203 17.10 -1.44 3.82
C PHE A 203 17.54 -0.52 2.67
N SER A 204 18.64 0.20 2.84
CA SER A 204 19.19 1.06 1.80
C SER A 204 19.63 0.34 0.51
N GLY A 205 19.76 -0.99 0.54
CA GLY A 205 20.16 -1.82 -0.61
C GLY A 205 18.99 -2.46 -1.37
N VAL A 206 17.75 -2.26 -0.93
CA VAL A 206 16.56 -2.82 -1.60
C VAL A 206 16.27 -2.06 -2.87
N LYS A 207 15.96 -2.78 -3.93
CA LYS A 207 15.61 -2.18 -5.22
C LYS A 207 14.14 -1.83 -5.25
N PHE A 208 13.83 -0.56 -5.43
CA PHE A 208 12.47 -0.06 -5.52
C PHE A 208 12.08 0.31 -6.94
N LEU A 209 10.84 -0.03 -7.31
CA LEU A 209 10.11 0.63 -8.38
C LEU A 209 9.15 1.64 -7.74
N LEU A 210 9.36 2.92 -7.95
CA LEU A 210 8.38 3.93 -7.54
C LEU A 210 7.34 4.09 -8.63
N PHE A 211 6.08 3.85 -8.25
CA PHE A 211 4.97 4.24 -9.10
C PHE A 211 4.70 5.73 -8.89
N THR A 212 4.33 6.38 -9.96
CA THR A 212 3.77 7.72 -9.83
C THR A 212 2.37 7.62 -9.23
N GLN A 213 1.96 8.66 -8.51
CA GLN A 213 0.61 8.79 -7.94
C GLN A 213 -0.49 8.67 -9.00
N HIS A 214 -0.16 8.93 -10.27
CA HIS A 214 -1.07 8.80 -11.41
C HIS A 214 -1.56 7.38 -11.66
N LEU A 215 -0.80 6.36 -11.25
CA LEU A 215 -1.28 4.99 -11.37
C LEU A 215 -2.56 4.78 -10.56
N ILE A 216 -2.66 5.38 -9.37
CA ILE A 216 -3.78 5.23 -8.45
C ILE A 216 -5.05 5.92 -8.97
N GLN A 217 -4.91 6.87 -9.91
CA GLN A 217 -6.03 7.50 -10.62
C GLN A 217 -5.82 7.52 -12.13
N SER A 218 -5.30 6.44 -12.63
CA SER A 218 -5.13 6.22 -14.06
C SER A 218 -6.35 5.51 -14.66
N SER A 219 -6.27 5.25 -15.96
CA SER A 219 -7.18 4.32 -16.61
C SER A 219 -7.13 2.89 -16.04
N TYR A 220 -6.12 2.55 -15.22
CA TYR A 220 -5.94 1.24 -14.59
C TYR A 220 -6.62 1.11 -13.25
N ILE A 221 -6.53 2.13 -12.39
CA ILE A 221 -7.05 2.09 -11.02
C ILE A 221 -7.84 3.37 -10.73
N THR A 222 -9.03 3.22 -10.13
CA THR A 222 -9.78 4.32 -9.52
C THR A 222 -9.78 4.16 -8.01
N TRP A 223 -9.39 5.19 -7.28
CA TRP A 223 -9.40 5.20 -5.83
C TRP A 223 -10.66 5.90 -5.31
N PHE A 224 -11.33 5.29 -4.34
CA PHE A 224 -12.54 5.77 -3.71
C PHE A 224 -12.34 6.10 -2.24
N LYS A 225 -13.22 6.92 -1.69
CA LYS A 225 -13.34 7.02 -0.23
C LYS A 225 -13.84 5.70 0.32
N HIS A 226 -13.29 5.27 1.43
CA HIS A 226 -13.67 4.01 2.08
C HIS A 226 -15.19 3.95 2.32
N GLY A 227 -15.76 2.78 2.09
CA GLY A 227 -17.19 2.52 2.27
C GLY A 227 -18.12 3.29 1.33
N SER A 228 -17.59 3.95 0.28
CA SER A 228 -18.40 4.77 -0.63
C SER A 228 -18.00 4.58 -2.09
N ASN A 229 -18.88 5.02 -3.00
CA ASN A 229 -18.60 5.09 -4.44
C ASN A 229 -18.13 6.50 -4.87
N GLN A 230 -17.67 7.33 -3.93
CA GLN A 230 -17.15 8.65 -4.24
C GLN A 230 -15.66 8.56 -4.58
N PRO A 231 -15.23 8.83 -5.84
CA PRO A 231 -13.83 8.84 -6.22
C PRO A 231 -13.05 9.90 -5.44
N ILE A 232 -11.81 9.58 -5.09
CA ILE A 232 -10.87 10.55 -4.55
C ILE A 232 -10.17 11.21 -5.73
N LEU A 233 -10.25 12.54 -5.81
CA LEU A 233 -9.53 13.31 -6.83
C LEU A 233 -8.14 13.65 -6.28
N ILE A 234 -7.10 13.18 -6.95
CA ILE A 234 -5.72 13.53 -6.60
C ILE A 234 -5.37 14.85 -7.28
N ASP A 235 -4.98 15.83 -6.49
CA ASP A 235 -4.53 17.12 -7.01
C ASP A 235 -3.15 16.94 -7.68
N LYS A 236 -3.07 17.26 -8.97
CA LYS A 236 -1.85 17.12 -9.80
C LYS A 236 -0.68 18.00 -9.32
N ARG A 237 -0.86 18.87 -8.34
CA ARG A 237 0.18 19.79 -7.87
C ARG A 237 1.24 19.15 -6.98
N TYR A 238 1.03 17.93 -6.50
CA TYR A 238 1.96 17.24 -5.61
C TYR A 238 2.91 16.30 -6.36
N TYR A 239 3.82 16.87 -7.13
CA TYR A 239 4.89 16.09 -7.78
C TYR A 239 6.14 16.09 -6.90
N ILE A 240 6.55 14.92 -6.44
CA ILE A 240 7.82 14.74 -5.74
C ILE A 240 8.87 14.27 -6.74
N ARG A 241 10.00 14.97 -6.82
CA ARG A 241 11.12 14.58 -7.67
C ARG A 241 11.78 13.31 -7.14
N PRO A 242 12.11 12.34 -8.00
CA PRO A 242 12.58 11.00 -7.63
C PRO A 242 14.00 10.92 -7.06
N SER A 243 14.67 12.00 -6.77
CA SER A 243 16.13 12.08 -6.56
C SER A 243 16.65 11.58 -5.19
N VAL A 244 15.80 11.03 -4.31
CA VAL A 244 16.18 10.87 -2.89
C VAL A 244 16.77 9.50 -2.53
N PHE A 245 16.60 8.44 -3.36
CA PHE A 245 16.97 7.08 -2.93
C PHE A 245 17.71 6.20 -3.96
N GLY A 246 18.20 6.75 -5.06
CA GLY A 246 18.74 5.91 -6.14
C GLY A 246 17.68 5.00 -6.80
N VAL A 247 16.46 5.46 -6.81
CA VAL A 247 15.26 4.73 -7.19
C VAL A 247 15.08 4.75 -8.70
N TYR A 248 14.82 3.59 -9.28
CA TYR A 248 14.38 3.51 -10.67
C TYR A 248 12.95 4.01 -10.76
N VAL A 249 12.76 5.14 -11.45
CA VAL A 249 11.43 5.67 -11.80
C VAL A 249 11.11 5.18 -13.20
N ASN A 250 9.99 4.49 -13.37
CA ASN A 250 9.55 4.10 -14.69
C ASN A 250 9.17 5.34 -15.51
N PRO A 251 9.93 5.71 -16.55
CA PRO A 251 9.69 6.91 -17.33
C PRO A 251 8.34 6.88 -18.08
N TYR A 252 7.81 5.70 -18.38
CA TYR A 252 6.53 5.55 -19.09
C TYR A 252 5.31 5.96 -18.26
N MET A 253 5.47 6.12 -16.95
CA MET A 253 4.42 6.64 -16.08
C MET A 253 4.38 8.17 -16.02
N ILE A 254 5.37 8.84 -16.64
CA ILE A 254 5.51 10.30 -16.63
C ILE A 254 4.91 10.93 -17.90
N GLU A 255 4.73 10.16 -18.98
CA GLU A 255 4.41 10.70 -20.31
C GLU A 255 2.96 11.20 -20.50
N GLU A 256 2.05 10.98 -19.58
CA GLU A 256 0.67 11.49 -19.72
C GLU A 256 0.44 12.88 -19.10
N THR A 257 1.48 13.59 -18.69
CA THR A 257 1.32 14.94 -18.15
C THR A 257 2.11 15.95 -18.94
N GLU A 258 1.42 16.74 -19.77
CA GLU A 258 1.95 18.00 -20.25
C GLU A 258 2.50 18.80 -19.07
N SER A 259 3.79 19.12 -19.15
CA SER A 259 4.47 20.03 -18.24
C SER A 259 3.62 21.28 -18.05
N PRO A 260 3.25 21.67 -16.82
CA PRO A 260 2.65 22.96 -16.62
C PRO A 260 3.67 24.01 -17.03
N LYS A 261 3.37 24.75 -18.09
CA LYS A 261 4.12 25.92 -18.49
C LYS A 261 4.26 26.81 -17.25
N ASN A 262 5.49 26.99 -16.80
CA ASN A 262 5.85 27.93 -15.76
C ASN A 262 5.19 29.30 -16.07
N LYS A 263 4.14 29.64 -15.35
CA LYS A 263 3.79 31.04 -15.14
C LYS A 263 4.41 31.46 -13.82
N ILE A 264 5.62 31.96 -13.91
CA ILE A 264 6.21 32.85 -12.91
C ILE A 264 5.36 34.13 -12.96
N ILE A 265 4.68 34.40 -11.88
CA ILE A 265 4.27 35.75 -11.47
C ILE A 265 4.78 35.95 -10.04
#